data_71213c9c06115c2404c905dc2f04f1da
#
_entry.id   71213c9c06115c2404c905dc2f04f1da
#
_cell.length_a   1.000
_cell.length_b   1.000
_cell.length_c   1.000
_cell.angle_alpha   90.00
_cell.angle_beta   90.00
_cell.angle_gamma   90.00
#
_symmetry.space_group_name_H-M   'P 1'
#
loop_
_entity.id
_entity.type
_entity.pdbx_description
1 polymer ?
#
loop_
_entity_poly.entity_id
_entity_poly.type
_entity_poly.pdbx_seq_one_letter_code
_entity_poly.pdbx_strand_id
1 'polypeptide(L)'
;MPILNVQIIQGHTAAQKTELLKKLTQAVTDSIAAPLASVRVVIQEVPRENVIVAGELGHDMALITVGLISGRTDELKAALVLALANATEQAIGLSTQNVRTIIFDTPATDMGVAGGRTAKAAGR
;
A
#
# COMPACT_ATOMS: atom_id res chain seq x y z
N MET A 1 7.56 9.65 3.21
CA MET A 1 6.95 9.62 1.87
C MET A 1 6.45 8.22 1.59
N PRO A 2 5.16 7.94 1.75
CA PRO A 2 4.65 6.58 1.52
C PRO A 2 4.46 6.29 0.03
N ILE A 3 5.07 5.21 -0.42
CA ILE A 3 4.90 4.69 -1.77
C ILE A 3 4.34 3.28 -1.65
N LEU A 4 3.13 3.08 -2.18
CA LEU A 4 2.43 1.80 -2.11
C LEU A 4 2.38 1.14 -3.48
N ASN A 5 2.75 -0.14 -3.51
CA ASN A 5 2.50 -1.02 -4.65
C ASN A 5 1.52 -2.09 -4.20
N VAL A 6 0.41 -2.20 -4.92
CA VAL A 6 -0.71 -3.07 -4.54
C VAL A 6 -0.95 -4.07 -5.67
N GLN A 7 -0.73 -5.34 -5.38
CA GLN A 7 -1.02 -6.42 -6.32
C GLN A 7 -2.37 -7.04 -5.95
N ILE A 8 -3.26 -7.09 -6.92
CA ILE A 8 -4.58 -7.72 -6.81
C ILE A 8 -4.82 -8.63 -8.01
N ILE A 9 -5.76 -9.58 -7.86
CA ILE A 9 -6.18 -10.44 -8.96
C ILE A 9 -6.99 -9.62 -9.96
N GLN A 10 -6.83 -9.89 -11.25
CA GLN A 10 -7.64 -9.30 -12.32
C GLN A 10 -9.14 -9.62 -12.12
N GLY A 11 -10.00 -8.71 -12.58
CA GLY A 11 -11.45 -8.92 -12.60
C GLY A 11 -12.24 -7.83 -11.89
N HIS A 12 -11.59 -6.91 -11.20
CA HIS A 12 -12.28 -5.76 -10.60
C HIS A 12 -12.59 -4.70 -11.65
N THR A 13 -13.70 -3.98 -11.45
CA THR A 13 -14.09 -2.89 -12.36
C THR A 13 -13.16 -1.68 -12.23
N ALA A 14 -13.16 -0.81 -13.23
CA ALA A 14 -12.42 0.46 -13.15
C ALA A 14 -12.86 1.29 -11.94
N ALA A 15 -14.17 1.31 -11.64
CA ALA A 15 -14.70 2.03 -10.48
C ALA A 15 -14.18 1.47 -9.17
N GLN A 16 -14.10 0.15 -9.02
CA GLN A 16 -13.54 -0.50 -7.83
C GLN A 16 -12.06 -0.18 -7.66
N LYS A 17 -11.29 -0.19 -8.73
CA LYS A 17 -9.87 0.16 -8.69
C LYS A 17 -9.65 1.62 -8.32
N THR A 18 -10.46 2.53 -8.85
CA THR A 18 -10.42 3.95 -8.48
C THR A 18 -10.74 4.12 -6.99
N GLU A 19 -11.76 3.42 -6.49
CA GLU A 19 -12.12 3.46 -5.08
C GLU A 19 -11.01 2.91 -4.20
N LEU A 20 -10.34 1.84 -4.62
CA LEU A 20 -9.20 1.28 -3.91
C LEU A 20 -8.05 2.28 -3.80
N LEU A 21 -7.71 2.96 -4.89
CA LEU A 21 -6.67 4.00 -4.90
C LEU A 21 -7.00 5.12 -3.90
N LYS A 22 -8.25 5.59 -3.90
CA LYS A 22 -8.70 6.67 -3.01
C LYS A 22 -8.71 6.22 -1.55
N LYS A 23 -9.24 5.05 -1.26
CA LYS A 23 -9.33 4.54 0.13
C LYS A 23 -7.97 4.20 0.70
N LEU A 24 -7.07 3.65 -0.08
CA LEU A 24 -5.71 3.40 0.37
C LEU A 24 -4.96 4.70 0.66
N THR A 25 -5.12 5.70 -0.19
CA THR A 25 -4.54 7.04 0.04
C THR A 25 -5.06 7.63 1.35
N GLN A 26 -6.37 7.58 1.58
CA GLN A 26 -6.99 8.07 2.80
C GLN A 26 -6.52 7.29 4.03
N ALA A 27 -6.40 5.96 3.92
CA ALA A 27 -5.90 5.11 4.99
C ALA A 27 -4.51 5.54 5.44
N VAL A 28 -3.64 5.88 4.49
CA VAL A 28 -2.29 6.37 4.80
C VAL A 28 -2.33 7.71 5.51
N THR A 29 -3.07 8.68 4.97
CA THR A 29 -3.13 10.02 5.58
C THR A 29 -3.76 9.99 6.96
N ASP A 30 -4.79 9.18 7.16
CA ASP A 30 -5.51 9.10 8.45
C ASP A 30 -4.72 8.33 9.51
N SER A 31 -4.01 7.27 9.13
CA SER A 31 -3.35 6.39 10.10
C SER A 31 -1.99 6.91 10.57
N ILE A 32 -1.19 7.48 9.67
CA ILE A 32 0.17 7.92 9.99
C ILE A 32 0.41 9.41 9.74
N ALA A 33 -0.65 10.16 9.48
CA ALA A 33 -0.60 11.60 9.24
C ALA A 33 0.41 12.02 8.15
N ALA A 34 0.60 11.18 7.13
CA ALA A 34 1.45 11.53 6.01
C ALA A 34 0.80 12.64 5.19
N PRO A 35 1.58 13.63 4.71
CA PRO A 35 1.04 14.66 3.83
C PRO A 35 0.48 14.04 2.55
N LEU A 36 -0.72 14.44 2.16
CA LEU A 36 -1.38 13.91 0.96
C LEU A 36 -0.49 14.00 -0.28
N ALA A 37 0.20 15.11 -0.45
CA ALA A 37 1.08 15.33 -1.61
C ALA A 37 2.21 14.30 -1.72
N SER A 38 2.57 13.63 -0.62
CA SER A 38 3.66 12.67 -0.62
C SER A 38 3.20 11.23 -0.88
N VAL A 39 1.90 10.96 -0.87
CA VAL A 39 1.37 9.59 -1.01
C VAL A 39 1.31 9.19 -2.48
N ARG A 40 1.87 8.02 -2.80
CA ARG A 40 1.77 7.39 -4.12
C ARG A 40 1.19 5.99 -3.96
N VAL A 41 0.22 5.65 -4.76
CA VAL A 41 -0.40 4.32 -4.76
C VAL A 41 -0.49 3.83 -6.20
N VAL A 42 0.06 2.66 -6.46
CA VAL A 42 0.02 2.02 -7.78
C VAL A 42 -0.60 0.64 -7.63
N ILE A 43 -1.57 0.32 -8.48
CA ILE A 43 -2.20 -1.00 -8.56
C ILE A 43 -1.56 -1.77 -9.71
N GLN A 44 -1.19 -3.02 -9.42
CA GLN A 44 -0.79 -4.00 -10.42
C GLN A 44 -1.79 -5.15 -10.38
N GLU A 45 -2.41 -5.43 -11.52
CA GLU A 45 -3.34 -6.56 -11.65
C GLU A 45 -2.58 -7.80 -12.09
N VAL A 46 -2.85 -8.92 -11.42
CA VAL A 46 -2.19 -10.20 -11.68
C VAL A 46 -3.22 -11.19 -12.22
N PRO A 47 -2.94 -11.88 -13.34
CA PRO A 47 -3.80 -12.95 -13.80
C PRO A 47 -3.97 -14.03 -12.75
N ARG A 48 -5.18 -14.55 -12.60
CA ARG A 48 -5.52 -15.54 -11.57
C ARG A 48 -4.64 -16.79 -11.66
N GLU A 49 -4.30 -17.22 -12.87
CA GLU A 49 -3.43 -18.38 -13.11
C GLU A 49 -1.98 -18.17 -12.66
N ASN A 50 -1.58 -16.94 -12.34
CA ASN A 50 -0.22 -16.62 -11.90
C ASN A 50 -0.10 -16.52 -10.38
N VAL A 51 -1.13 -16.90 -9.64
CA VAL A 51 -1.17 -16.76 -8.18
C VAL A 51 -1.42 -18.11 -7.52
N ILE A 52 -0.63 -18.43 -6.52
CA ILE A 52 -0.84 -19.55 -5.61
C ILE A 52 -0.71 -19.04 -4.18
N VAL A 53 -1.66 -19.39 -3.34
CA VAL A 53 -1.67 -19.01 -1.91
C VAL A 53 -1.86 -20.26 -1.08
N ALA A 54 -0.91 -20.54 -0.21
CA ALA A 54 -0.95 -21.70 0.67
C ALA A 54 -1.20 -23.03 -0.09
N GLY A 55 -0.67 -23.13 -1.31
CA GLY A 55 -0.83 -24.30 -2.15
C GLY A 55 -2.11 -24.32 -3.00
N GLU A 56 -2.98 -23.30 -2.91
CA GLU A 56 -4.18 -23.17 -3.73
C GLU A 56 -3.95 -22.22 -4.91
N LEU A 57 -4.20 -22.73 -6.11
CA LEU A 57 -4.10 -21.93 -7.33
C LEU A 57 -5.28 -20.97 -7.47
N GLY A 58 -4.99 -19.75 -7.92
CA GLY A 58 -6.03 -18.77 -8.21
C GLY A 58 -6.78 -18.25 -7.00
N HIS A 59 -6.25 -18.44 -5.79
CA HIS A 59 -6.83 -17.91 -4.57
C HIS A 59 -6.83 -16.38 -4.59
N ASP A 60 -7.94 -15.75 -4.21
CA ASP A 60 -8.02 -14.30 -4.15
C ASP A 60 -7.08 -13.73 -3.09
N MET A 61 -6.46 -12.59 -3.39
CA MET A 61 -5.46 -12.00 -2.50
C MET A 61 -5.22 -10.53 -2.84
N ALA A 62 -4.63 -9.81 -1.88
CA ALA A 62 -3.96 -8.53 -2.12
C ALA A 62 -2.62 -8.53 -1.39
N LEU A 63 -1.58 -8.14 -2.09
CA LEU A 63 -0.23 -7.94 -1.52
C LEU A 63 0.12 -6.47 -1.64
N ILE A 64 0.35 -5.83 -0.51
CA ILE A 64 0.67 -4.41 -0.44
C ILE A 64 2.09 -4.25 0.07
N THR A 65 2.93 -3.59 -0.69
CA THR A 65 4.25 -3.16 -0.23
C THR A 65 4.26 -1.66 -0.02
N VAL A 66 4.78 -1.23 1.12
CA VAL A 66 4.79 0.19 1.51
C VAL A 66 6.22 0.61 1.78
N GLY A 67 6.74 1.53 0.96
CA GLY A 67 8.00 2.20 1.26
C GLY A 67 7.74 3.41 2.15
N LEU A 68 8.38 3.44 3.30
CA LEU A 68 8.31 4.56 4.26
C LEU A 68 9.69 5.09 4.55
N ILE A 69 9.79 6.39 4.82
CA ILE A 69 10.98 6.95 5.46
C ILE A 69 10.99 6.51 6.92
N SER A 70 12.13 6.02 7.40
CA SER A 70 12.31 5.56 8.77
C SER A 70 11.96 6.63 9.80
N GLY A 71 11.47 6.20 10.97
CA GLY A 71 11.21 7.08 12.11
C GLY A 71 9.82 6.95 12.72
N ARG A 72 8.93 6.16 12.13
CA ARG A 72 7.59 5.94 12.69
C ARG A 72 7.62 4.85 13.75
N THR A 73 6.75 4.98 14.75
CA THR A 73 6.63 4.02 15.85
C THR A 73 5.99 2.72 15.41
N ASP A 74 6.15 1.68 16.21
CA ASP A 74 5.48 0.39 15.98
C ASP A 74 3.97 0.54 15.96
N GLU A 75 3.42 1.41 16.84
CA GLU A 75 1.98 1.68 16.93
C GLU A 75 1.44 2.31 15.66
N LEU A 76 2.17 3.26 15.08
CA LEU A 76 1.79 3.89 13.82
C LEU A 76 1.83 2.89 12.66
N LYS A 77 2.85 2.06 12.62
CA LYS A 77 2.95 1.00 11.60
C LYS A 77 1.81 -0.01 11.72
N ALA A 78 1.48 -0.42 12.93
CA ALA A 78 0.34 -1.33 13.17
C ALA A 78 -0.98 -0.69 12.71
N ALA A 79 -1.18 0.59 13.01
CA ALA A 79 -2.37 1.32 12.57
C ALA A 79 -2.44 1.41 11.04
N LEU A 80 -1.31 1.63 10.38
CA LEU A 80 -1.24 1.66 8.92
C LEU A 80 -1.63 0.31 8.31
N VAL A 81 -1.06 -0.78 8.80
CA VAL A 81 -1.35 -2.14 8.30
C VAL A 81 -2.84 -2.46 8.43
N LEU A 82 -3.44 -2.14 9.58
CA LEU A 82 -4.88 -2.34 9.80
C LEU A 82 -5.72 -1.48 8.86
N ALA A 83 -5.37 -0.20 8.72
CA ALA A 83 -6.11 0.73 7.87
C ALA A 83 -6.06 0.31 6.39
N LEU A 84 -4.93 -0.18 5.91
CA LEU A 84 -4.78 -0.66 4.54
C LEU A 84 -5.62 -1.90 4.28
N ALA A 85 -5.66 -2.84 5.23
CA ALA A 85 -6.49 -4.03 5.11
C ALA A 85 -7.98 -3.68 5.06
N ASN A 86 -8.44 -2.80 5.96
CA ASN A 86 -9.82 -2.34 5.99
C ASN A 86 -10.22 -1.58 4.72
N ALA A 87 -9.34 -0.72 4.23
CA ALA A 87 -9.57 0.03 2.99
C ALA A 87 -9.73 -0.90 1.79
N THR A 88 -8.93 -1.94 1.70
CA THR A 88 -9.00 -2.94 0.64
C THR A 88 -10.34 -3.68 0.69
N GLU A 89 -10.75 -4.13 1.87
CA GLU A 89 -12.04 -4.80 2.03
C GLU A 89 -13.21 -3.90 1.64
N GLN A 90 -13.19 -2.65 2.04
CA GLN A 90 -14.24 -1.69 1.70
C GLN A 90 -14.31 -1.40 0.20
N ALA A 91 -13.16 -1.32 -0.46
CA ALA A 91 -13.10 -0.91 -1.86
C ALA A 91 -13.45 -2.04 -2.83
N ILE A 92 -12.95 -3.26 -2.60
CA ILE A 92 -13.06 -4.38 -3.55
C ILE A 92 -13.70 -5.62 -2.95
N GLY A 93 -14.17 -5.57 -1.71
CA GLY A 93 -14.89 -6.69 -1.07
C GLY A 93 -13.99 -7.87 -0.69
N LEU A 94 -12.67 -7.69 -0.71
CA LEU A 94 -11.75 -8.74 -0.32
C LEU A 94 -11.62 -8.78 1.19
N SER A 95 -11.82 -9.97 1.79
CA SER A 95 -11.66 -10.14 3.24
C SER A 95 -10.26 -9.69 3.69
N THR A 96 -10.17 -9.03 4.83
CA THR A 96 -8.91 -8.65 5.45
C THR A 96 -7.99 -9.86 5.69
N GLN A 97 -8.54 -11.06 5.81
CA GLN A 97 -7.78 -12.30 5.94
C GLN A 97 -6.90 -12.59 4.72
N ASN A 98 -7.28 -12.07 3.57
CA ASN A 98 -6.58 -12.26 2.30
C ASN A 98 -5.67 -11.08 1.92
N VAL A 99 -5.47 -10.14 2.83
CA VAL A 99 -4.60 -8.98 2.62
C VAL A 99 -3.31 -9.16 3.40
N ARG A 100 -2.18 -8.99 2.73
CA ARG A 100 -0.84 -8.99 3.36
C ARG A 100 -0.14 -7.68 3.04
N THR A 101 0.54 -7.13 4.02
CA THR A 101 1.29 -5.89 3.86
C THR A 101 2.71 -6.07 4.37
N ILE A 102 3.67 -5.57 3.60
CA ILE A 102 5.07 -5.48 4.04
C ILE A 102 5.45 -4.01 4.03
N ILE A 103 6.00 -3.53 5.14
CA ILE A 103 6.55 -2.18 5.24
C ILE A 103 8.06 -2.26 5.05
N PHE A 104 8.56 -1.51 4.09
CA PHE A 104 9.99 -1.30 3.90
C PHE A 104 10.37 0.04 4.52
N ASP A 105 10.98 -0.03 5.70
CA ASP A 105 11.47 1.14 6.41
C ASP A 105 12.78 1.58 5.77
N THR A 106 12.78 2.74 5.14
CA THR A 106 13.88 3.19 4.29
C THR A 106 14.54 4.41 4.91
N PRO A 107 15.87 4.40 5.11
CA PRO A 107 16.57 5.60 5.56
C PRO A 107 16.30 6.77 4.62
N ALA A 108 16.24 7.97 5.16
CA ALA A 108 15.97 9.17 4.36
C ALA A 108 17.04 9.43 3.28
N THR A 109 18.23 8.82 3.43
CA THR A 109 19.29 8.86 2.42
C THR A 109 19.00 7.99 1.21
N ASP A 110 18.09 7.01 1.35
CA ASP A 110 17.86 5.97 0.35
C ASP A 110 16.54 6.16 -0.39
N MET A 111 15.81 7.23 -0.10
CA MET A 111 14.56 7.55 -0.77
C MET A 111 14.71 8.82 -1.59
N GLY A 112 14.46 8.71 -2.89
CA GLY A 112 14.44 9.85 -3.80
C GLY A 112 13.08 10.55 -3.78
N VAL A 113 13.11 11.87 -3.74
CA VAL A 113 11.90 12.71 -3.80
C VAL A 113 11.96 13.64 -5.02
N ALA A 114 10.99 14.53 -5.14
CA ALA A 114 10.88 15.42 -6.28
C ALA A 114 12.20 16.15 -6.56
N GLY A 115 12.56 16.22 -7.83
CA GLY A 115 13.77 16.90 -8.29
C GLY A 115 15.05 16.06 -8.22
N GLY A 116 14.92 14.74 -7.95
CA GLY A 116 16.08 13.85 -7.89
C GLY A 116 16.93 14.05 -6.64
N ARG A 117 16.33 14.53 -5.57
CA ARG A 117 16.99 14.74 -4.28
C ARG A 117 16.68 13.59 -3.33
N THR A 118 17.56 13.31 -2.39
CA THR A 118 17.22 12.40 -1.29
C THR A 118 16.23 13.08 -0.34
N ALA A 119 15.40 12.27 0.33
CA ALA A 119 14.50 12.78 1.35
C ALA A 119 15.27 13.51 2.46
N LYS A 120 16.45 13.03 2.83
CA LYS A 120 17.32 13.69 3.80
C LYS A 120 17.72 15.08 3.33
N ALA A 121 18.19 15.22 2.09
CA ALA A 121 18.59 16.51 1.52
C ALA A 121 17.41 17.48 1.42
N ALA A 122 16.18 16.96 1.26
CA ALA A 122 14.95 17.76 1.22
C ALA A 122 14.41 18.09 2.61
N GLY A 123 15.09 17.71 3.68
CA GLY A 123 14.67 18.02 5.05
C GLY A 123 13.59 17.10 5.60
N ARG A 124 13.55 15.89 5.10
CA ARG A 124 12.51 14.92 5.51
C ARG A 124 13.04 13.79 6.35
#